data_d155fa1b51e06d0390f19bc627b6323e
#
_entry.id   d155fa1b51e06d0390f19bc627b6323e
#
_cell.length_a   1.000
_cell.length_b   1.000
_cell.length_c   1.000
_cell.angle_alpha   90.00
_cell.angle_beta   90.00
_cell.angle_gamma   90.00
#
_symmetry.space_group_name_H-M   'P 1'
#
loop_
_entity.id
_entity.type
_entity.pdbx_description
1 polymer ?
#
loop_
_entity_poly.entity_id
_entity_poly.type
_entity_poly.pdbx_seq_one_letter_code
_entity_poly.pdbx_strand_id
1 'polypeptide(L)'
;GLYIEAKSANEFTNILMIDVLPTLTGADKKVNLAGQVGNKAYATSLDPDIVISAKVRTGEMKPGVTVAVGVDVVVDGREEGEYTSITVTGTPVTVPLAAKAADCKGEAGVSKANVRQFQAIVLPSNDDMSGFGVDGTSGDMYVGSNGVCELSTPVWSEDTKTFTWTTAAPHFAPDGVTVNRGFYKAIIPTGDAAILWGMTNPNDAATALNVSVTTEAGGSVAAISKISVKNGKIIIDVSGFQFSRPKLKIGIKPGYKPSKATAAKSTITCVQGKSTKKITAASPVCPTGYKKK
;
A
#
# COMPACT_ATOMS: atom_id res chain seq x y z
N GLY A 1 1.60 -4.19 21.80
CA GLY A 1 1.56 -5.64 21.66
C GLY A 1 1.49 -6.03 20.19
N LEU A 2 1.97 -7.22 19.88
CA LEU A 2 1.79 -7.85 18.56
C LEU A 2 0.56 -8.75 18.65
N TYR A 3 -0.40 -8.53 17.77
CA TYR A 3 -1.55 -9.41 17.60
C TYR A 3 -1.50 -10.00 16.21
N ILE A 4 -1.46 -11.31 16.13
CA ILE A 4 -1.50 -12.07 14.88
C ILE A 4 -2.76 -12.90 14.91
N GLU A 5 -3.65 -12.66 13.97
CA GLU A 5 -4.87 -13.44 13.82
C GLU A 5 -4.90 -14.03 12.42
N ALA A 6 -4.97 -15.36 12.35
CA ALA A 6 -5.34 -16.07 11.15
C ALA A 6 -6.85 -16.28 11.21
N LYS A 7 -7.60 -15.57 10.40
CA LYS A 7 -9.05 -15.75 10.26
C LYS A 7 -9.34 -16.60 9.05
N SER A 8 -10.09 -17.67 9.28
CA SER A 8 -10.87 -18.29 8.22
C SER A 8 -12.19 -17.54 8.14
N ALA A 9 -12.39 -16.79 7.09
CA ALA A 9 -13.68 -16.17 6.83
C ALA A 9 -14.56 -17.19 6.11
N ASN A 10 -15.47 -17.81 6.84
CA ASN A 10 -16.53 -18.66 6.29
C ASN A 10 -16.04 -19.79 5.40
N GLU A 11 -15.26 -20.71 5.87
CA GLU A 11 -14.85 -21.92 5.15
C GLU A 11 -14.11 -21.68 3.81
N PHE A 12 -14.03 -20.43 3.31
CA PHE A 12 -13.56 -20.12 1.97
C PHE A 12 -12.24 -19.37 1.90
N THR A 13 -11.89 -18.58 2.90
CA THR A 13 -10.73 -17.68 2.78
C THR A 13 -9.92 -17.62 4.05
N ASN A 14 -8.65 -17.97 3.95
CA ASN A 14 -7.67 -17.69 5.00
C ASN A 14 -7.14 -16.26 4.82
N ILE A 15 -7.34 -15.41 5.80
CA ILE A 15 -6.83 -14.04 5.83
C ILE A 15 -5.73 -13.97 6.87
N LEU A 16 -4.56 -13.52 6.49
CA LEU A 16 -3.51 -13.16 7.45
C LEU A 16 -3.68 -11.71 7.86
N MET A 17 -4.00 -11.47 9.13
CA MET A 17 -4.06 -10.13 9.71
C MET A 17 -2.94 -9.95 10.72
N ILE A 18 -2.15 -8.90 10.55
CA ILE A 18 -1.12 -8.47 11.49
C ILE A 18 -1.49 -7.08 11.97
N ASP A 19 -1.70 -6.94 13.27
CA ASP A 19 -2.07 -5.68 13.92
C ASP A 19 -1.09 -5.39 15.06
N VAL A 20 -0.37 -4.29 14.95
CA VAL A 20 0.61 -3.84 15.93
C VAL A 20 0.21 -2.49 16.47
N LEU A 21 -0.32 -2.51 17.66
CA LEU A 21 -0.76 -1.32 18.37
C LEU A 21 0.24 -0.94 19.46
N PRO A 22 0.49 0.34 19.66
CA PRO A 22 1.32 0.78 20.76
C PRO A 22 0.62 0.48 22.09
N THR A 23 1.35 -0.14 23.01
CA THR A 23 0.93 -0.27 24.40
C THR A 23 1.69 0.75 25.21
N LEU A 24 0.99 1.75 25.73
CA LEU A 24 1.55 2.66 26.72
C LEU A 24 1.44 2.00 28.09
N THR A 25 2.59 1.65 28.67
CA THR A 25 2.67 1.08 30.02
C THR A 25 2.99 2.20 31.03
N GLY A 26 2.24 2.27 32.10
CA GLY A 26 2.41 3.21 33.20
C GLY A 26 1.18 3.18 34.08
N ALA A 27 1.30 3.55 35.34
CA ALA A 27 0.20 3.42 36.32
C ALA A 27 -1.13 4.05 35.85
N ASP A 28 -1.06 5.04 34.96
CA ASP A 28 -2.20 5.82 34.51
C ASP A 28 -2.45 5.72 32.99
N LYS A 29 -1.74 4.86 32.27
CA LYS A 29 -1.63 4.93 30.80
C LYS A 29 -1.73 3.55 30.19
N LYS A 30 -2.88 2.90 30.30
CA LYS A 30 -3.18 1.70 29.53
C LYS A 30 -3.94 2.09 28.27
N VAL A 31 -3.30 2.03 27.12
CA VAL A 31 -3.97 1.91 25.83
C VAL A 31 -4.20 0.42 25.62
N ASN A 32 -5.43 -0.02 25.60
CA ASN A 32 -5.71 -1.39 25.18
C ASN A 32 -5.78 -1.46 23.64
N LEU A 33 -5.60 -2.65 23.13
CA LEU A 33 -5.58 -2.95 21.69
C LEU A 33 -6.88 -2.60 20.97
N ALA A 34 -7.99 -2.47 21.69
CA ALA A 34 -9.28 -2.08 21.14
C ALA A 34 -9.44 -0.56 20.97
N GLY A 35 -8.39 0.23 21.11
CA GLY A 35 -8.45 1.68 21.02
C GLY A 35 -9.18 2.32 22.21
N GLN A 36 -9.46 1.57 23.26
CA GLN A 36 -10.00 2.09 24.50
C GLN A 36 -8.85 2.69 25.29
N VAL A 37 -8.58 3.91 24.98
CA VAL A 37 -7.79 4.76 25.87
C VAL A 37 -8.75 5.25 26.90
N GLY A 38 -8.80 4.77 28.10
CA GLY A 38 -9.66 5.28 29.17
C GLY A 38 -10.34 6.62 28.82
N ASN A 39 -10.42 7.55 29.70
CA ASN A 39 -11.00 8.88 29.41
C ASN A 39 -10.00 9.94 28.89
N LYS A 40 -8.78 9.54 28.52
CA LYS A 40 -7.72 10.45 28.07
C LYS A 40 -7.16 10.00 26.73
N ALA A 41 -6.98 10.96 25.80
CA ALA A 41 -6.23 10.76 24.58
C ALA A 41 -4.73 10.86 24.89
N TYR A 42 -3.95 9.94 24.33
CA TYR A 42 -2.50 9.97 24.44
C TYR A 42 -1.88 10.01 23.04
N ALA A 43 -0.89 10.86 22.85
CA ALA A 43 0.03 10.73 21.73
C ALA A 43 0.92 9.51 21.99
N THR A 44 1.22 8.76 20.94
CA THR A 44 2.13 7.64 21.08
C THR A 44 3.57 8.10 21.07
N SER A 45 4.42 7.38 21.81
CA SER A 45 5.86 7.60 21.87
C SER A 45 6.65 6.58 21.06
N LEU A 46 6.00 5.83 20.15
CA LEU A 46 6.73 4.93 19.26
C LEU A 46 7.68 5.75 18.38
N ASP A 47 8.91 5.26 18.27
CA ASP A 47 9.90 5.82 17.38
C ASP A 47 9.34 5.86 15.95
N PRO A 48 9.41 7.01 15.24
CA PRO A 48 8.97 7.11 13.87
C PRO A 48 9.73 6.18 12.91
N ASP A 49 10.96 5.83 13.24
CA ASP A 49 11.84 5.03 12.38
C ASP A 49 11.76 3.51 12.67
N ILE A 50 10.87 3.11 13.58
CA ILE A 50 10.70 1.68 13.87
C ILE A 50 10.17 0.94 12.64
N VAL A 51 10.84 -0.15 12.29
CA VAL A 51 10.37 -1.09 11.27
C VAL A 51 9.83 -2.34 11.96
N ILE A 52 8.63 -2.73 11.61
CA ILE A 52 8.00 -3.95 12.10
C ILE A 52 8.15 -5.01 11.02
N SER A 53 8.60 -6.20 11.42
CA SER A 53 8.66 -7.36 10.55
C SER A 53 8.07 -8.57 11.27
N ALA A 54 7.15 -9.26 10.61
CA ALA A 54 6.55 -10.50 11.10
C ALA A 54 6.63 -11.57 10.02
N LYS A 55 7.24 -12.72 10.36
CA LYS A 55 7.25 -13.90 9.49
C LYS A 55 6.29 -14.94 10.07
N VAL A 56 5.35 -15.39 9.25
CA VAL A 56 4.31 -16.34 9.64
C VAL A 56 4.28 -17.49 8.65
N ARG A 57 4.16 -18.72 9.17
CA ARG A 57 3.93 -19.90 8.34
C ARG A 57 2.42 -20.01 8.08
N THR A 58 2.01 -20.09 6.82
CA THR A 58 0.62 -19.93 6.38
C THR A 58 0.05 -21.13 5.62
N GLY A 59 0.70 -22.29 5.72
CA GLY A 59 0.28 -23.46 4.96
C GLY A 59 0.42 -23.21 3.46
N GLU A 60 -0.63 -23.43 2.70
CA GLU A 60 -0.66 -23.26 1.23
C GLU A 60 -1.02 -21.83 0.78
N MET A 61 -1.31 -20.94 1.72
CA MET A 61 -1.70 -19.57 1.41
C MET A 61 -0.54 -18.80 0.76
N LYS A 62 -0.74 -18.34 -0.47
CA LYS A 62 0.14 -17.39 -1.15
C LYS A 62 -0.38 -15.97 -0.96
N PRO A 63 0.49 -14.97 -0.75
CA PRO A 63 0.04 -13.60 -0.59
C PRO A 63 -0.53 -13.07 -1.91
N GLY A 64 -1.63 -12.33 -1.81
CA GLY A 64 -2.27 -11.58 -2.88
C GLY A 64 -2.42 -10.11 -2.51
N VAL A 65 -3.62 -9.56 -2.66
CA VAL A 65 -3.90 -8.17 -2.31
C VAL A 65 -3.61 -7.92 -0.83
N THR A 66 -2.84 -6.89 -0.55
CA THR A 66 -2.55 -6.43 0.80
C THR A 66 -3.13 -5.07 1.05
N VAL A 67 -3.93 -4.95 2.09
CA VAL A 67 -4.47 -3.68 2.58
C VAL A 67 -3.81 -3.35 3.92
N ALA A 68 -3.29 -2.14 4.08
CA ALA A 68 -2.57 -1.82 5.31
C ALA A 68 -2.80 -0.39 5.84
N VAL A 69 -2.60 -0.27 7.14
CA VAL A 69 -2.33 0.99 7.85
C VAL A 69 -0.83 1.01 8.12
N GLY A 70 -0.09 1.68 7.25
CA GLY A 70 1.37 1.67 7.28
C GLY A 70 1.98 2.29 6.03
N VAL A 71 3.29 2.51 6.07
CA VAL A 71 4.09 2.90 4.91
C VAL A 71 5.22 1.89 4.70
N ASP A 72 5.76 1.90 3.48
CA ASP A 72 6.86 1.01 3.08
C ASP A 72 6.58 -0.47 3.37
N VAL A 73 5.30 -0.84 3.21
CA VAL A 73 4.87 -2.21 3.45
C VAL A 73 5.34 -3.10 2.31
N VAL A 74 6.01 -4.17 2.67
CA VAL A 74 6.47 -5.23 1.78
C VAL A 74 5.93 -6.55 2.28
N VAL A 75 5.33 -7.30 1.38
CA VAL A 75 4.88 -8.67 1.64
C VAL A 75 5.71 -9.59 0.75
N ASP A 76 6.37 -10.55 1.37
CA ASP A 76 7.21 -11.54 0.70
C ASP A 76 6.72 -12.94 1.05
N GLY A 77 6.18 -13.64 0.06
CA GLY A 77 5.75 -15.03 0.18
C GLY A 77 6.83 -15.96 -0.36
N ARG A 78 7.20 -16.97 0.42
CA ARG A 78 8.18 -18.00 0.04
C ARG A 78 7.65 -19.39 0.27
N GLU A 79 7.78 -20.23 -0.74
CA GLU A 79 7.55 -21.67 -0.58
C GLU A 79 8.73 -22.27 0.18
N GLU A 80 8.45 -22.95 1.28
CA GLU A 80 9.43 -23.61 2.15
C GLU A 80 9.01 -25.08 2.36
N GLY A 81 9.23 -25.91 1.34
CA GLY A 81 8.78 -27.31 1.35
C GLY A 81 7.26 -27.42 1.17
N GLU A 82 6.58 -27.98 2.17
CA GLU A 82 5.13 -28.23 2.12
C GLU A 82 4.29 -27.02 2.58
N TYR A 83 4.91 -25.89 2.87
CA TYR A 83 4.19 -24.71 3.32
C TYR A 83 4.77 -23.42 2.71
N THR A 84 3.96 -22.37 2.73
CA THR A 84 4.38 -21.02 2.43
C THR A 84 4.68 -20.26 3.72
N SER A 85 5.75 -19.50 3.77
CA SER A 85 5.94 -18.48 4.78
C SER A 85 5.70 -17.11 4.19
N ILE A 86 4.92 -16.28 4.89
CA ILE A 86 4.66 -14.90 4.53
C ILE A 86 5.39 -13.99 5.51
N THR A 87 6.25 -13.12 4.98
CA THR A 87 6.90 -12.07 5.76
C THR A 87 6.25 -10.74 5.41
N VAL A 88 5.71 -10.06 6.40
CA VAL A 88 5.15 -8.71 6.27
C VAL A 88 6.07 -7.75 7.02
N THR A 89 6.56 -6.74 6.32
CA THR A 89 7.42 -5.71 6.88
C THR A 89 6.84 -4.34 6.57
N GLY A 90 6.92 -3.40 7.51
CA GLY A 90 6.46 -2.03 7.27
C GLY A 90 6.73 -1.09 8.44
N THR A 91 6.45 0.18 8.23
CA THR A 91 6.64 1.25 9.20
C THR A 91 5.28 1.76 9.69
N PRO A 92 5.07 1.88 11.02
CA PRO A 92 3.86 2.42 11.59
C PRO A 92 3.60 3.86 11.17
N VAL A 93 2.33 4.21 11.02
CA VAL A 93 1.88 5.58 10.70
C VAL A 93 1.02 6.14 11.81
N THR A 94 0.96 7.45 11.92
CA THR A 94 0.03 8.12 12.83
C THR A 94 -1.38 8.05 12.26
N VAL A 95 -2.29 7.54 13.04
CA VAL A 95 -3.70 7.35 12.70
C VAL A 95 -4.61 8.10 13.66
N PRO A 96 -5.68 8.74 13.18
CA PRO A 96 -6.68 9.37 14.01
C PRO A 96 -7.72 8.34 14.48
N LEU A 97 -7.71 7.97 15.75
CA LEU A 97 -8.67 7.03 16.33
C LEU A 97 -10.02 7.69 16.61
N ALA A 98 -11.10 7.06 16.17
CA ALA A 98 -12.45 7.46 16.49
C ALA A 98 -12.86 6.99 17.90
N ALA A 99 -13.66 7.78 18.59
CA ALA A 99 -14.30 7.35 19.84
C ALA A 99 -15.57 6.52 19.58
N LYS A 100 -16.26 6.82 18.48
CA LYS A 100 -17.50 6.16 18.05
C LYS A 100 -17.57 6.16 16.52
N ALA A 101 -18.35 5.26 15.96
CA ALA A 101 -18.52 5.13 14.50
C ALA A 101 -18.99 6.43 13.82
N ALA A 102 -19.74 7.28 14.50
CA ALA A 102 -20.18 8.56 13.96
C ALA A 102 -19.03 9.54 13.70
N ASP A 103 -17.92 9.42 14.44
CA ASP A 103 -16.74 10.28 14.25
C ASP A 103 -16.00 9.96 12.96
N CYS A 104 -16.28 8.81 12.37
CA CYS A 104 -15.72 8.38 11.07
C CYS A 104 -16.52 8.89 9.87
N LYS A 105 -17.62 9.59 10.10
CA LYS A 105 -18.53 10.04 9.06
C LYS A 105 -18.61 11.57 9.02
N GLY A 106 -18.49 12.09 7.81
CA GLY A 106 -18.67 13.52 7.56
C GLY A 106 -17.53 14.40 8.08
N GLU A 107 -17.77 15.70 8.04
CA GLU A 107 -16.78 16.75 8.27
C GLU A 107 -16.70 17.23 9.74
N ALA A 108 -17.48 16.65 10.64
CA ALA A 108 -17.54 17.07 12.04
C ALA A 108 -16.86 16.08 13.00
N GLY A 109 -16.37 14.96 12.51
CA GLY A 109 -15.78 13.92 13.35
C GLY A 109 -14.48 14.36 14.00
N VAL A 110 -14.35 14.15 15.32
CA VAL A 110 -13.16 14.49 16.10
C VAL A 110 -12.49 13.22 16.58
N SER A 111 -11.17 13.12 16.39
CA SER A 111 -10.39 11.98 16.90
C SER A 111 -10.40 11.96 18.43
N LYS A 112 -10.48 10.77 19.00
CA LYS A 112 -10.24 10.56 20.43
C LYS A 112 -8.75 10.69 20.76
N ALA A 113 -7.90 10.21 19.87
CA ALA A 113 -6.45 10.23 20.00
C ALA A 113 -5.80 10.10 18.62
N ASN A 114 -4.56 10.54 18.52
CA ASN A 114 -3.67 10.20 17.40
C ASN A 114 -2.60 9.24 17.92
N VAL A 115 -2.53 8.04 17.35
CA VAL A 115 -1.60 7.00 17.78
C VAL A 115 -0.81 6.46 16.59
N ARG A 116 0.38 5.93 16.83
CA ARG A 116 1.11 5.21 15.79
C ARG A 116 0.67 3.75 15.80
N GLN A 117 0.29 3.27 14.62
CA GLN A 117 -0.22 1.93 14.41
C GLN A 117 0.38 1.35 13.13
N PHE A 118 0.54 0.04 13.11
CA PHE A 118 0.78 -0.74 11.92
C PHE A 118 -0.24 -1.86 11.84
N GLN A 119 -0.91 -1.97 10.71
CA GLN A 119 -1.83 -3.07 10.42
C GLN A 119 -1.63 -3.52 8.99
N ALA A 120 -1.64 -4.81 8.76
CA ALA A 120 -1.65 -5.36 7.42
C ALA A 120 -2.62 -6.54 7.36
N ILE A 121 -3.47 -6.53 6.35
CA ILE A 121 -4.39 -7.59 5.99
C ILE A 121 -3.93 -8.13 4.65
N VAL A 122 -3.47 -9.38 4.63
CA VAL A 122 -3.01 -10.06 3.43
C VAL A 122 -4.07 -11.06 3.02
N LEU A 123 -4.62 -10.87 1.84
CA LEU A 123 -5.56 -11.80 1.23
C LEU A 123 -4.80 -12.86 0.41
N PRO A 124 -5.29 -14.09 0.31
CA PRO A 124 -4.64 -15.12 -0.50
C PRO A 124 -4.81 -14.85 -2.00
N SER A 125 -3.77 -15.09 -2.77
CA SER A 125 -3.81 -14.93 -4.24
C SER A 125 -4.52 -16.06 -4.97
N ASN A 126 -4.70 -17.18 -4.29
CA ASN A 126 -5.34 -18.39 -4.82
C ASN A 126 -6.85 -18.46 -4.52
N ASP A 127 -7.45 -17.33 -4.15
CA ASP A 127 -8.87 -17.21 -3.83
C ASP A 127 -9.54 -16.24 -4.81
N ASP A 128 -10.75 -16.56 -5.24
CA ASP A 128 -11.57 -15.73 -6.13
C ASP A 128 -11.85 -14.33 -5.58
N MET A 129 -11.75 -14.17 -4.25
CA MET A 129 -11.92 -12.88 -3.58
C MET A 129 -10.69 -11.99 -3.60
N SER A 130 -9.51 -12.53 -3.87
CA SER A 130 -8.25 -11.80 -3.83
C SER A 130 -7.78 -11.31 -5.19
N GLY A 131 -8.36 -11.84 -6.25
CA GLY A 131 -8.15 -11.35 -7.59
C GLY A 131 -9.01 -10.12 -7.86
N PHE A 132 -8.57 -9.28 -8.78
CA PHE A 132 -9.39 -8.17 -9.27
C PHE A 132 -10.52 -8.67 -10.19
N GLY A 133 -10.79 -9.99 -10.22
CA GLY A 133 -11.69 -10.60 -11.17
C GLY A 133 -11.20 -10.54 -12.62
N VAL A 134 -9.89 -10.35 -12.82
CA VAL A 134 -9.27 -10.24 -14.14
C VAL A 134 -8.25 -11.35 -14.31
N ASP A 135 -8.51 -12.24 -15.25
CA ASP A 135 -7.63 -13.38 -15.53
C ASP A 135 -6.21 -12.95 -15.88
N GLY A 136 -5.25 -13.69 -15.36
CA GLY A 136 -3.83 -13.49 -15.62
C GLY A 136 -3.15 -12.42 -14.76
N THR A 137 -3.88 -11.66 -13.93
CA THR A 137 -3.25 -10.77 -12.95
C THR A 137 -2.68 -11.57 -11.79
N SER A 138 -1.56 -11.09 -11.23
CA SER A 138 -0.93 -11.72 -10.05
C SER A 138 -1.74 -11.52 -8.77
N GLY A 139 -2.57 -10.48 -8.72
CA GLY A 139 -3.25 -10.04 -7.51
C GLY A 139 -2.33 -9.47 -6.43
N ASP A 140 -1.02 -9.36 -6.67
CA ASP A 140 -0.02 -8.84 -5.71
C ASP A 140 -0.05 -7.30 -5.65
N MET A 141 -1.21 -6.74 -5.39
CA MET A 141 -1.40 -5.30 -5.20
C MET A 141 -1.35 -4.94 -3.72
N TYR A 142 -0.65 -3.87 -3.43
CA TYR A 142 -0.67 -3.25 -2.12
C TYR A 142 -1.44 -1.93 -2.16
N VAL A 143 -2.27 -1.70 -1.15
CA VAL A 143 -2.88 -0.41 -0.86
C VAL A 143 -2.76 -0.08 0.62
N GLY A 144 -2.38 1.15 0.92
CA GLY A 144 -2.16 1.63 2.28
C GLY A 144 -2.74 3.01 2.53
N SER A 145 -3.15 3.27 3.78
CA SER A 145 -3.65 4.56 4.25
C SER A 145 -3.42 4.70 5.76
N ASN A 146 -3.61 5.89 6.28
CA ASN A 146 -3.74 6.14 7.72
C ASN A 146 -5.21 6.29 8.17
N GLY A 147 -6.16 6.00 7.30
CA GLY A 147 -7.58 5.90 7.68
C GLY A 147 -7.87 4.55 8.32
N VAL A 148 -8.38 4.54 9.54
CA VAL A 148 -8.58 3.32 10.35
C VAL A 148 -10.05 2.98 10.58
N CYS A 149 -10.97 3.87 10.19
CA CYS A 149 -12.40 3.63 10.34
C CYS A 149 -12.96 2.71 9.25
N GLU A 150 -12.30 2.69 8.11
CA GLU A 150 -12.69 1.86 6.98
C GLU A 150 -11.41 1.45 6.23
N LEU A 151 -11.19 0.15 6.14
CA LEU A 151 -10.16 -0.47 5.32
C LEU A 151 -10.88 -1.39 4.36
N SER A 152 -10.99 -1.00 3.11
CA SER A 152 -11.58 -1.82 2.06
C SER A 152 -10.49 -2.34 1.13
N THR A 153 -10.78 -3.42 0.43
CA THR A 153 -10.00 -3.84 -0.73
C THR A 153 -10.29 -2.88 -1.90
N PRO A 154 -9.32 -2.67 -2.80
CA PRO A 154 -9.59 -1.96 -4.04
C PRO A 154 -10.59 -2.75 -4.89
N VAL A 155 -11.52 -2.05 -5.51
CA VAL A 155 -12.53 -2.62 -6.41
C VAL A 155 -12.19 -2.23 -7.84
N TRP A 156 -12.03 -3.22 -8.71
CA TRP A 156 -11.82 -3.03 -10.13
C TRP A 156 -13.15 -2.90 -10.87
N SER A 157 -13.21 -2.00 -11.83
CA SER A 157 -14.31 -1.86 -12.78
C SER A 157 -13.76 -2.08 -14.19
N GLU A 158 -14.21 -3.16 -14.82
CA GLU A 158 -13.81 -3.51 -16.18
C GLU A 158 -14.31 -2.48 -17.20
N ASP A 159 -15.53 -1.99 -17.04
CA ASP A 159 -16.16 -1.03 -17.94
C ASP A 159 -15.41 0.30 -18.01
N THR A 160 -14.95 0.78 -16.85
CA THR A 160 -14.25 2.07 -16.76
C THR A 160 -12.73 1.92 -16.70
N LYS A 161 -12.23 0.68 -16.62
CA LYS A 161 -10.80 0.39 -16.43
C LYS A 161 -10.20 1.16 -15.25
N THR A 162 -10.94 1.16 -14.13
CA THR A 162 -10.53 1.90 -12.93
C THR A 162 -10.54 1.04 -11.67
N PHE A 163 -9.57 1.27 -10.81
CA PHE A 163 -9.65 0.91 -9.40
C PHE A 163 -10.33 2.00 -8.61
N THR A 164 -11.17 1.59 -7.69
CA THR A 164 -11.77 2.46 -6.68
C THR A 164 -11.45 1.92 -5.29
N TRP A 165 -11.04 2.79 -4.40
CA TRP A 165 -10.71 2.44 -3.03
C TRP A 165 -11.17 3.53 -2.08
N THR A 166 -11.77 3.14 -0.94
CA THR A 166 -12.28 4.05 0.08
C THR A 166 -11.50 3.92 1.38
N THR A 167 -11.44 4.99 2.13
CA THR A 167 -10.92 5.02 3.49
C THR A 167 -11.72 6.02 4.33
N ALA A 168 -11.69 5.86 5.63
CA ALA A 168 -12.34 6.81 6.52
C ALA A 168 -11.53 6.99 7.82
N ALA A 169 -11.58 8.20 8.35
CA ALA A 169 -11.07 8.56 9.68
C ALA A 169 -11.78 9.83 10.17
N PRO A 170 -11.67 10.18 11.45
CA PRO A 170 -12.16 11.45 11.96
C PRO A 170 -11.53 12.64 11.24
N HIS A 171 -12.34 13.65 10.95
CA HIS A 171 -11.90 14.83 10.20
C HIS A 171 -10.92 15.69 11.00
N PHE A 172 -11.18 15.88 12.30
CA PHE A 172 -10.36 16.70 13.18
C PHE A 172 -9.52 15.87 14.15
N ALA A 173 -8.36 16.40 14.53
CA ALA A 173 -7.54 15.92 15.61
C ALA A 173 -8.26 16.08 16.97
N PRO A 174 -7.70 15.54 18.07
CA PRO A 174 -8.35 15.62 19.40
C PRO A 174 -8.60 17.03 19.94
N ASP A 175 -7.95 18.03 19.37
CA ASP A 175 -8.18 19.45 19.68
C ASP A 175 -9.48 20.01 19.06
N GLY A 176 -10.12 19.25 18.16
CA GLY A 176 -11.34 19.65 17.46
C GLY A 176 -11.16 20.74 16.41
N VAL A 177 -9.94 21.16 16.12
CA VAL A 177 -9.60 22.26 15.20
C VAL A 177 -8.61 21.84 14.11
N THR A 178 -7.56 21.14 14.48
CA THR A 178 -6.54 20.67 13.55
C THR A 178 -7.12 19.59 12.63
N VAL A 179 -7.08 19.84 11.32
CA VAL A 179 -7.60 18.88 10.33
C VAL A 179 -6.65 17.71 10.15
N ASN A 180 -7.15 16.49 10.30
CA ASN A 180 -6.42 15.28 10.01
C ASN A 180 -6.18 15.16 8.48
N ARG A 181 -4.94 14.90 8.12
CA ARG A 181 -4.55 14.70 6.72
C ARG A 181 -4.36 13.22 6.41
N GLY A 182 -4.96 12.82 5.31
CA GLY A 182 -4.88 11.45 4.81
C GLY A 182 -3.80 11.27 3.76
N PHE A 183 -3.38 10.02 3.61
CA PHE A 183 -2.64 9.55 2.46
C PHE A 183 -3.23 8.25 1.92
N TYR A 184 -3.00 8.01 0.64
CA TYR A 184 -3.12 6.72 -0.02
C TYR A 184 -1.77 6.34 -0.62
N LYS A 185 -1.44 5.06 -0.55
CA LYS A 185 -0.36 4.48 -1.33
C LYS A 185 -0.88 3.25 -2.05
N ALA A 186 -0.66 3.17 -3.35
CA ALA A 186 -0.93 1.96 -4.12
C ALA A 186 0.37 1.49 -4.79
N ILE A 187 0.60 0.19 -4.77
CA ILE A 187 1.71 -0.45 -5.46
C ILE A 187 1.13 -1.55 -6.34
N ILE A 188 1.34 -1.43 -7.64
CA ILE A 188 0.76 -2.31 -8.65
C ILE A 188 1.89 -2.94 -9.45
N PRO A 189 1.97 -4.27 -9.56
CA PRO A 189 2.93 -4.92 -10.45
C PRO A 189 2.79 -4.44 -11.89
N THR A 190 3.91 -4.22 -12.56
CA THR A 190 3.88 -3.76 -13.97
C THR A 190 3.27 -4.79 -14.91
N GLY A 191 3.35 -6.08 -14.56
CA GLY A 191 2.66 -7.15 -15.27
C GLY A 191 1.13 -7.01 -15.20
N ASP A 192 0.61 -6.76 -14.01
CA ASP A 192 -0.83 -6.54 -13.80
C ASP A 192 -1.30 -5.27 -14.52
N ALA A 193 -0.51 -4.20 -14.49
CA ALA A 193 -0.81 -2.96 -15.22
C ALA A 193 -0.86 -3.18 -16.75
N ALA A 194 -0.06 -4.08 -17.28
CA ALA A 194 -0.11 -4.46 -18.70
C ALA A 194 -1.42 -5.16 -19.05
N ILE A 195 -1.94 -6.00 -18.18
CA ILE A 195 -3.21 -6.71 -18.37
C ILE A 195 -4.40 -5.75 -18.19
N LEU A 196 -4.44 -5.05 -17.06
CA LEU A 196 -5.55 -4.18 -16.67
C LEU A 196 -5.74 -3.00 -17.64
N TRP A 197 -4.65 -2.38 -18.06
CA TRP A 197 -4.67 -1.12 -18.82
C TRP A 197 -3.99 -1.20 -20.18
N GLY A 198 -3.50 -2.36 -20.59
CA GLY A 198 -2.69 -2.49 -21.81
C GLY A 198 -1.36 -1.70 -21.73
N MET A 199 -0.86 -1.43 -20.53
CA MET A 199 0.34 -0.62 -20.30
C MET A 199 1.61 -1.47 -20.49
N THR A 200 1.99 -1.71 -21.72
CA THR A 200 3.18 -2.53 -22.05
C THR A 200 4.51 -1.82 -21.76
N ASN A 201 4.50 -0.48 -21.66
CA ASN A 201 5.65 0.29 -21.18
C ASN A 201 5.33 0.92 -19.82
N PRO A 202 5.83 0.39 -18.70
CA PRO A 202 5.51 0.90 -17.37
C PRO A 202 6.00 2.33 -17.14
N ASN A 203 6.97 2.84 -17.91
CA ASN A 203 7.42 4.23 -17.81
C ASN A 203 6.35 5.24 -18.23
N ASP A 204 5.32 4.79 -18.92
CA ASP A 204 4.16 5.63 -19.28
C ASP A 204 3.27 5.94 -18.06
N ALA A 205 3.41 5.22 -16.96
CA ALA A 205 2.49 5.29 -15.83
C ALA A 205 2.22 6.73 -15.33
N ALA A 206 3.28 7.55 -15.21
CA ALA A 206 3.15 8.93 -14.74
C ALA A 206 2.33 9.83 -15.68
N THR A 207 2.31 9.54 -16.97
CA THR A 207 1.59 10.32 -17.98
C THR A 207 0.26 9.69 -18.39
N ALA A 208 0.16 8.37 -18.28
CA ALA A 208 -0.98 7.57 -18.72
C ALA A 208 -2.05 7.38 -17.64
N LEU A 209 -1.65 7.27 -16.38
CA LEU A 209 -2.60 7.10 -15.28
C LEU A 209 -3.23 8.44 -14.87
N ASN A 210 -4.51 8.37 -14.54
CA ASN A 210 -5.24 9.43 -13.88
C ASN A 210 -5.56 9.00 -12.45
N VAL A 211 -5.18 9.83 -11.49
CA VAL A 211 -5.44 9.62 -10.07
C VAL A 211 -6.32 10.77 -9.59
N SER A 212 -7.46 10.45 -9.01
CA SER A 212 -8.36 11.44 -8.43
C SER A 212 -8.82 11.01 -7.04
N VAL A 213 -9.03 11.99 -6.18
CA VAL A 213 -9.66 11.81 -4.87
C VAL A 213 -10.95 12.61 -4.87
N THR A 214 -12.05 11.96 -4.50
CA THR A 214 -13.36 12.58 -4.42
C THR A 214 -13.96 12.37 -3.04
N THR A 215 -14.85 13.25 -2.62
CA THR A 215 -15.73 13.01 -1.46
C THR A 215 -16.73 11.91 -1.77
N GLU A 216 -17.45 11.44 -0.76
CA GLU A 216 -18.58 10.50 -0.93
C GLU A 216 -19.64 11.07 -1.90
N ALA A 217 -19.88 12.37 -1.85
CA ALA A 217 -20.80 13.10 -2.73
C ALA A 217 -20.25 13.35 -4.16
N GLY A 218 -19.03 12.93 -4.45
CA GLY A 218 -18.40 13.07 -5.78
C GLY A 218 -17.65 14.37 -6.02
N GLY A 219 -17.61 15.29 -5.05
CA GLY A 219 -16.80 16.52 -5.16
C GLY A 219 -15.29 16.22 -5.17
N SER A 220 -14.52 16.94 -5.99
CA SER A 220 -13.06 16.80 -6.01
C SER A 220 -12.42 17.21 -4.70
N VAL A 221 -11.47 16.43 -4.23
CA VAL A 221 -10.66 16.73 -3.05
C VAL A 221 -9.25 17.10 -3.50
N ALA A 222 -8.74 18.21 -3.00
CA ALA A 222 -7.36 18.60 -3.26
C ALA A 222 -6.40 17.59 -2.62
N ALA A 223 -5.52 17.04 -3.43
CA ALA A 223 -4.50 16.09 -3.03
C ALA A 223 -3.26 16.22 -3.92
N ILE A 224 -2.11 15.88 -3.36
CA ILE A 224 -0.87 15.77 -4.11
C ILE A 224 -0.72 14.32 -4.53
N SER A 225 -0.56 14.07 -5.82
CA SER A 225 -0.29 12.74 -6.35
C SER A 225 1.07 12.66 -7.02
N LYS A 226 1.79 11.58 -6.76
CA LYS A 226 3.06 11.23 -7.39
C LYS A 226 3.01 9.80 -7.88
N ILE A 227 3.41 9.59 -9.12
CA ILE A 227 3.50 8.27 -9.73
C ILE A 227 4.96 8.01 -10.11
N SER A 228 5.47 6.86 -9.73
CA SER A 228 6.83 6.42 -10.05
C SER A 228 6.84 4.93 -10.39
N VAL A 229 7.90 4.51 -11.07
CA VAL A 229 8.13 3.09 -11.42
C VAL A 229 9.46 2.67 -10.84
N LYS A 230 9.45 1.60 -10.05
CA LYS A 230 10.65 1.06 -9.42
C LYS A 230 10.53 -0.45 -9.24
N ASN A 231 11.58 -1.18 -9.58
CA ASN A 231 11.67 -2.63 -9.37
C ASN A 231 10.46 -3.42 -9.91
N GLY A 232 9.99 -3.10 -11.13
CA GLY A 232 8.84 -3.79 -11.73
C GLY A 232 7.48 -3.45 -11.09
N LYS A 233 7.40 -2.37 -10.32
CA LYS A 233 6.17 -1.94 -9.65
C LYS A 233 5.88 -0.46 -9.97
N ILE A 234 4.61 -0.15 -10.21
CA ILE A 234 4.09 1.21 -10.29
C ILE A 234 3.70 1.61 -8.86
N ILE A 235 4.26 2.70 -8.39
CA ILE A 235 4.03 3.24 -7.05
C ILE A 235 3.27 4.55 -7.21
N ILE A 236 2.11 4.64 -6.57
CA ILE A 236 1.24 5.80 -6.57
C ILE A 236 1.11 6.28 -5.13
N ASP A 237 1.63 7.46 -4.87
CA ASP A 237 1.53 8.14 -3.58
C ASP A 237 0.55 9.32 -3.72
N VAL A 238 -0.46 9.37 -2.87
CA VAL A 238 -1.46 10.44 -2.81
C VAL A 238 -1.53 10.94 -1.37
N SER A 239 -1.40 12.23 -1.15
CA SER A 239 -1.34 12.78 0.21
C SER A 239 -1.99 14.15 0.32
N GLY A 240 -2.24 14.56 1.58
CA GLY A 240 -2.71 15.90 1.90
C GLY A 240 -4.22 16.10 1.80
N PHE A 241 -4.98 15.08 1.44
CA PHE A 241 -6.44 15.17 1.45
C PHE A 241 -7.01 15.15 2.90
N GLN A 242 -8.22 15.68 3.03
CA GLN A 242 -8.96 15.66 4.29
C GLN A 242 -9.84 14.41 4.35
N PHE A 243 -10.04 13.88 5.55
CA PHE A 243 -10.95 12.77 5.75
C PHE A 243 -12.40 13.27 5.75
N SER A 244 -13.13 12.94 4.68
CA SER A 244 -14.58 13.11 4.54
C SER A 244 -15.08 11.93 3.72
N ARG A 245 -14.69 10.70 4.13
CA ARG A 245 -14.84 9.46 3.37
C ARG A 245 -14.32 9.61 1.94
N PRO A 246 -13.04 9.95 1.78
CA PRO A 246 -12.47 10.14 0.45
C PRO A 246 -12.43 8.82 -0.32
N LYS A 247 -12.75 8.90 -1.60
CA LYS A 247 -12.68 7.82 -2.56
C LYS A 247 -11.54 8.08 -3.53
N LEU A 248 -10.56 7.20 -3.54
CA LEU A 248 -9.50 7.19 -4.54
C LEU A 248 -9.99 6.48 -5.80
N LYS A 249 -9.73 7.05 -6.96
CA LYS A 249 -9.88 6.40 -8.26
C LYS A 249 -8.55 6.44 -9.00
N ILE A 250 -8.13 5.29 -9.51
CA ILE A 250 -6.94 5.13 -10.35
C ILE A 250 -7.40 4.50 -11.65
N GLY A 251 -7.20 5.16 -12.77
CA GLY A 251 -7.58 4.66 -14.08
C GLY A 251 -6.64 5.11 -15.18
N ILE A 252 -6.83 4.55 -16.36
CA ILE A 252 -6.09 4.96 -17.55
C ILE A 252 -6.75 6.18 -18.18
N LYS A 253 -5.94 7.14 -18.66
CA LYS A 253 -6.47 8.30 -19.39
C LYS A 253 -7.10 7.85 -20.71
N PRO A 254 -8.24 8.43 -21.08
CA PRO A 254 -8.88 8.15 -22.36
C PRO A 254 -7.91 8.36 -23.54
N GLY A 255 -7.91 7.43 -24.48
CA GLY A 255 -7.06 7.49 -25.67
C GLY A 255 -5.58 7.15 -25.45
N TYR A 256 -5.21 6.65 -24.28
CA TYR A 256 -3.86 6.15 -24.05
C TYR A 256 -3.47 5.10 -25.09
N LYS A 257 -2.26 5.26 -25.63
CA LYS A 257 -1.60 4.27 -26.48
C LYS A 257 -0.22 3.99 -25.90
N PRO A 258 0.17 2.72 -25.70
CA PRO A 258 1.48 2.40 -25.18
C PRO A 258 2.60 2.99 -26.03
N SER A 259 3.55 3.67 -25.38
CA SER A 259 4.77 4.06 -26.06
C SER A 259 5.63 2.81 -26.36
N LYS A 260 6.48 2.87 -27.38
CA LYS A 260 7.43 1.79 -27.59
C LYS A 260 8.30 1.65 -26.35
N ALA A 261 8.36 0.43 -25.81
CA ALA A 261 9.23 0.14 -24.67
C ALA A 261 10.67 0.52 -25.05
N THR A 262 11.21 1.53 -24.40
CA THR A 262 12.63 1.82 -24.51
C THR A 262 13.35 0.69 -23.78
N ALA A 263 14.12 -0.11 -24.48
CA ALA A 263 14.86 -1.21 -23.88
C ALA A 263 15.63 -0.69 -22.66
N ALA A 264 15.42 -1.31 -21.51
CA ALA A 264 16.06 -0.89 -20.26
C ALA A 264 17.58 -0.88 -20.47
N LYS A 265 18.20 0.28 -20.28
CA LYS A 265 19.66 0.39 -20.38
C LYS A 265 20.28 -0.36 -19.20
N SER A 266 21.09 -1.35 -19.48
CA SER A 266 21.92 -2.03 -18.47
C SER A 266 23.35 -1.50 -18.51
N THR A 267 24.02 -1.53 -17.36
CA THR A 267 25.42 -1.10 -17.24
C THR A 267 26.29 -2.31 -17.00
N ILE A 268 27.28 -2.49 -17.85
CA ILE A 268 28.33 -3.49 -17.64
C ILE A 268 29.65 -2.79 -17.32
N THR A 269 30.50 -3.47 -16.54
CA THR A 269 31.87 -3.04 -16.28
C THR A 269 32.80 -3.83 -17.19
N CYS A 270 33.60 -3.13 -17.97
CA CYS A 270 34.59 -3.69 -18.87
C CYS A 270 36.00 -3.39 -18.37
N VAL A 271 36.89 -4.37 -18.40
CA VAL A 271 38.26 -4.26 -17.90
C VAL A 271 39.31 -4.64 -18.98
N GLN A 272 40.41 -3.90 -19.01
CA GLN A 272 41.59 -4.18 -19.83
C GLN A 272 42.85 -3.84 -18.99
N GLY A 273 43.53 -4.85 -18.49
CA GLY A 273 44.62 -4.67 -17.55
C GLY A 273 44.15 -3.93 -16.28
N LYS A 274 44.72 -2.79 -15.99
CA LYS A 274 44.30 -1.92 -14.85
C LYS A 274 43.21 -0.90 -15.21
N SER A 275 42.81 -0.83 -16.49
CA SER A 275 41.80 0.11 -16.96
C SER A 275 40.38 -0.45 -16.82
N THR A 276 39.44 0.36 -16.35
CA THR A 276 38.03 -0.02 -16.16
C THR A 276 37.13 1.00 -16.82
N LYS A 277 36.15 0.52 -17.61
CA LYS A 277 35.11 1.36 -18.22
C LYS A 277 33.74 0.84 -17.87
N LYS A 278 32.81 1.73 -17.57
CA LYS A 278 31.37 1.41 -17.42
C LYS A 278 30.65 1.76 -18.74
N ILE A 279 29.97 0.81 -19.31
CA ILE A 279 29.20 0.96 -20.56
C ILE A 279 27.72 0.79 -20.22
N THR A 280 26.92 1.82 -20.50
CA THR A 280 25.47 1.82 -20.30
C THR A 280 24.77 1.89 -21.65
N ALA A 281 24.06 0.84 -22.03
CA ALA A 281 23.28 0.76 -23.27
C ALA A 281 22.13 -0.25 -23.12
N ALA A 282 21.20 -0.29 -24.08
CA ALA A 282 20.14 -1.30 -24.13
C ALA A 282 20.72 -2.73 -24.25
N SER A 283 21.82 -2.87 -24.98
CA SER A 283 22.60 -4.13 -25.10
C SER A 283 24.08 -3.76 -25.00
N PRO A 284 24.61 -3.56 -23.75
CA PRO A 284 25.97 -3.08 -23.60
C PRO A 284 26.98 -4.17 -23.97
N VAL A 285 27.95 -3.81 -24.81
CA VAL A 285 29.06 -4.66 -25.23
C VAL A 285 30.36 -3.98 -24.85
N CYS A 286 31.35 -4.75 -24.41
CA CYS A 286 32.65 -4.19 -24.10
C CYS A 286 33.38 -3.77 -25.39
N PRO A 287 34.06 -2.62 -25.41
CA PRO A 287 34.89 -2.19 -26.53
C PRO A 287 35.99 -3.21 -26.84
N THR A 288 36.48 -3.17 -28.06
CA THR A 288 37.60 -4.02 -28.49
C THR A 288 38.76 -3.94 -27.49
N GLY A 289 39.26 -5.09 -27.07
CA GLY A 289 40.35 -5.21 -26.09
C GLY A 289 39.92 -5.22 -24.63
N TYR A 290 38.62 -4.93 -24.31
CA TYR A 290 38.08 -5.03 -22.95
C TYR A 290 37.27 -6.31 -22.79
N LYS A 291 37.32 -6.89 -21.59
CA LYS A 291 36.48 -8.05 -21.18
C LYS A 291 35.45 -7.61 -20.13
N LYS A 292 34.27 -8.20 -20.16
CA LYS A 292 33.26 -8.00 -19.12
C LYS A 292 33.80 -8.55 -17.81
N LYS A 293 33.70 -7.74 -16.75
CA LYS A 293 34.07 -8.14 -15.39
C LYS A 293 32.96 -8.97 -14.75
#